data_f7a8bb99c94635207f0dadbca21c4027
#
_entry.id   f7a8bb99c94635207f0dadbca21c4027
#
_cell.length_a   1.000
_cell.length_b   1.000
_cell.length_c   1.000
_cell.angle_alpha   90.00
_cell.angle_beta   90.00
_cell.angle_gamma   90.00
#
_symmetry.space_group_name_H-M   'P 1'
#
loop_
_entity.id
_entity.type
_entity.pdbx_description
1 polymer ?
#
loop_
_entity_poly.entity_id
_entity_poly.type
_entity_poly.pdbx_seq_one_letter_code
_entity_poly.pdbx_strand_id
1 'polypeptide(L)'
;MKINLKKEMFGDREFLLAQHGAMRAVAFRYSTGVEALRIENTQGGFVILPFQGQQIWRANFAGRDLVMKTTIQEPVPDVPYLQTYGGFLYHCGIGSIGDPDASHPHHGEIPNIAYNTAYLLGGEDENGRYMAVGGILDYDIAFVKKYRFQPECRLYEDGTVLKIHVEIENKRNSPLEYAYLCHINFAPIGGARLLYNAKLAKVHKIVPDGLSAEHTAALSGYMDALERDMSIGDTVGAPGQCYDPEICCTMLYEGERGYTMQYVENEGACYVSHPTAELPYAIRWISRTDSEASMGMVLPATCEHLGYDYAKANGQMKLLPPKGTLCFDIEAGWLNLAQADEVKKKIGK
;
A
#
# COMPACT_ATOMS: atom_id res chain seq x y z
N MET A 1 13.97 20.92 -9.24
CA MET A 1 13.04 21.80 -8.48
C MET A 1 12.73 21.15 -7.14
N LYS A 2 12.69 21.95 -6.04
CA LYS A 2 12.19 21.47 -4.73
C LYS A 2 11.28 22.54 -4.13
N ILE A 3 10.08 22.14 -3.70
CA ILE A 3 9.10 23.03 -3.03
C ILE A 3 8.79 22.40 -1.67
N ASN A 4 9.07 23.10 -0.58
CA ASN A 4 8.59 22.69 0.74
C ASN A 4 7.12 23.05 0.83
N LEU A 5 6.27 22.06 1.01
CA LEU A 5 4.82 22.23 1.10
C LEU A 5 4.44 22.83 2.46
N LYS A 6 3.44 23.69 2.45
CA LYS A 6 2.81 24.25 3.65
C LYS A 6 1.30 24.14 3.52
N LYS A 7 0.59 23.92 4.62
CA LYS A 7 -0.88 23.74 4.62
C LYS A 7 -1.61 24.95 4.01
N GLU A 8 -1.05 26.14 4.14
CA GLU A 8 -1.59 27.38 3.57
C GLU A 8 -1.55 27.43 2.04
N MET A 9 -0.78 26.54 1.40
CA MET A 9 -0.75 26.40 -0.08
C MET A 9 -1.95 25.62 -0.63
N PHE A 10 -2.81 25.08 0.25
CA PHE A 10 -3.95 24.24 -0.13
C PHE A 10 -5.24 24.97 0.22
N GLY A 11 -6.12 25.12 -0.75
CA GLY A 11 -7.41 25.78 -0.61
C GLY A 11 -8.54 24.97 -1.21
N ASP A 12 -9.77 25.46 -1.06
CA ASP A 12 -10.99 24.79 -1.56
C ASP A 12 -11.09 24.80 -3.10
N ARG A 13 -10.26 25.64 -3.76
CA ARG A 13 -10.14 25.65 -5.21
C ARG A 13 -8.83 25.02 -5.64
N GLU A 14 -8.89 24.20 -6.65
CA GLU A 14 -7.68 23.65 -7.29
C GLU A 14 -6.80 24.74 -7.85
N PHE A 15 -5.51 24.62 -7.63
CA PHE A 15 -4.55 25.56 -8.19
C PHE A 15 -3.28 24.83 -8.65
N LEU A 16 -2.73 25.25 -9.78
CA LEU A 16 -1.49 24.71 -10.33
C LEU A 16 -0.31 25.20 -9.47
N LEU A 17 0.22 24.30 -8.63
CA LEU A 17 1.36 24.59 -7.75
C LEU A 17 2.68 24.59 -8.50
N ALA A 18 2.87 23.62 -9.42
CA ALA A 18 4.10 23.48 -10.20
C ALA A 18 3.85 22.74 -11.51
N GLN A 19 4.73 23.00 -12.49
CA GLN A 19 4.82 22.25 -13.75
C GLN A 19 6.27 21.89 -14.01
N HIS A 20 6.51 20.66 -14.52
CA HIS A 20 7.83 20.18 -14.92
C HIS A 20 7.70 19.29 -16.15
N GLY A 21 8.06 19.83 -17.33
CA GLY A 21 7.73 19.20 -18.61
C GLY A 21 6.23 19.12 -18.83
N ALA A 22 5.74 17.96 -19.19
CA ALA A 22 4.31 17.67 -19.32
C ALA A 22 3.63 17.36 -17.97
N MET A 23 4.40 17.23 -16.89
CA MET A 23 3.88 16.92 -15.57
C MET A 23 3.34 18.15 -14.85
N ARG A 24 2.27 17.98 -14.08
CA ARG A 24 1.62 19.03 -13.31
C ARG A 24 1.41 18.58 -11.86
N ALA A 25 1.60 19.50 -10.93
CA ALA A 25 1.24 19.34 -9.53
C ALA A 25 0.12 20.34 -9.18
N VAL A 26 -1.05 19.83 -8.83
CA VAL A 26 -2.25 20.61 -8.53
C VAL A 26 -2.60 20.44 -7.06
N ALA A 27 -2.60 21.56 -6.31
CA ALA A 27 -2.92 21.58 -4.88
C ALA A 27 -4.40 21.92 -4.67
N PHE A 28 -5.05 21.24 -3.74
CA PHE A 28 -6.42 21.50 -3.31
C PHE A 28 -6.68 20.96 -1.90
N ARG A 29 -7.86 21.24 -1.36
CA ARG A 29 -8.33 20.71 -0.09
C ARG A 29 -9.67 20.02 -0.29
N TYR A 30 -9.84 18.83 0.28
CA TYR A 30 -11.13 18.17 0.34
C TYR A 30 -12.13 18.93 1.21
N SER A 31 -13.43 18.68 1.04
CA SER A 31 -14.49 19.33 1.85
C SER A 31 -14.33 19.02 3.35
N THR A 32 -13.72 17.91 3.70
CA THR A 32 -13.35 17.49 5.05
C THR A 32 -12.19 18.27 5.67
N GLY A 33 -11.53 19.13 4.90
CA GLY A 33 -10.40 19.93 5.35
C GLY A 33 -9.02 19.32 5.11
N VAL A 34 -8.95 18.10 4.55
CA VAL A 34 -7.68 17.40 4.29
C VAL A 34 -6.99 17.97 3.05
N GLU A 35 -5.72 18.35 3.18
CA GLU A 35 -4.88 18.84 2.10
C GLU A 35 -4.52 17.69 1.13
N ALA A 36 -4.60 17.95 -0.17
CA ALA A 36 -4.33 16.97 -1.22
C ALA A 36 -3.49 17.58 -2.35
N LEU A 37 -2.54 16.80 -2.85
CA LEU A 37 -1.74 17.16 -4.02
C LEU A 37 -1.94 16.12 -5.11
N ARG A 38 -2.46 16.57 -6.27
CA ARG A 38 -2.58 15.73 -7.46
C ARG A 38 -1.36 15.90 -8.35
N ILE A 39 -0.67 14.82 -8.64
CA ILE A 39 0.40 14.76 -9.64
C ILE A 39 -0.16 14.11 -10.90
N GLU A 40 -0.07 14.82 -12.00
CA GLU A 40 -0.53 14.39 -13.33
C GLU A 40 0.65 14.28 -14.28
N ASN A 41 0.59 13.30 -15.18
CA ASN A 41 1.51 13.11 -16.28
C ASN A 41 0.75 12.83 -17.59
N THR A 42 1.43 12.37 -18.65
CA THR A 42 0.80 12.09 -19.94
C THR A 42 -0.14 10.88 -19.92
N GLN A 43 -0.05 10.00 -18.92
CA GLN A 43 -0.76 8.73 -18.81
C GLN A 43 -1.84 8.71 -17.72
N GLY A 44 -1.93 9.75 -16.90
CA GLY A 44 -2.86 9.82 -15.79
C GLY A 44 -2.28 10.53 -14.57
N GLY A 45 -2.48 10.00 -13.37
CA GLY A 45 -1.94 10.61 -12.17
C GLY A 45 -2.38 9.95 -10.87
N PHE A 46 -1.93 10.53 -9.78
CA PHE A 46 -2.31 10.11 -8.43
C PHE A 46 -2.56 11.31 -7.53
N VAL A 47 -3.35 11.11 -6.49
CA VAL A 47 -3.58 12.10 -5.42
C VAL A 47 -2.95 11.58 -4.15
N ILE A 48 -2.09 12.38 -3.54
CA ILE A 48 -1.45 12.09 -2.26
C ILE A 48 -1.90 13.10 -1.19
N LEU A 49 -1.99 12.64 0.06
CA LEU A 49 -2.31 13.47 1.23
C LEU A 49 -0.98 13.83 1.93
N PRO A 50 -0.36 14.96 1.59
CA PRO A 50 1.03 15.23 2.00
C PRO A 50 1.21 15.40 3.51
N PHE A 51 0.13 15.71 4.24
CA PHE A 51 0.16 15.95 5.67
C PHE A 51 -0.60 14.92 6.51
N GLN A 52 -1.21 13.91 5.86
CA GLN A 52 -1.91 12.82 6.54
C GLN A 52 -1.38 11.47 6.06
N GLY A 53 -0.53 10.81 6.85
CA GLY A 53 0.02 9.48 6.59
C GLY A 53 0.82 9.34 5.29
N GLN A 54 1.01 10.39 4.50
CA GLN A 54 1.51 10.34 3.13
C GLN A 54 0.71 9.34 2.27
N GLN A 55 -0.59 9.21 2.55
CA GLN A 55 -1.49 8.28 1.89
C GLN A 55 -1.62 8.63 0.41
N ILE A 56 -1.56 7.63 -0.48
CA ILE A 56 -1.99 7.79 -1.87
C ILE A 56 -3.49 7.52 -1.89
N TRP A 57 -4.29 8.59 -2.06
CA TRP A 57 -5.74 8.51 -1.97
C TRP A 57 -6.40 8.03 -3.25
N ARG A 58 -5.90 8.49 -4.41
CA ARG A 58 -6.38 8.09 -5.73
C ARG A 58 -5.20 7.76 -6.64
N ALA A 59 -5.41 6.84 -7.58
CA ALA A 59 -4.48 6.51 -8.63
C ALA A 59 -5.26 6.12 -9.90
N ASN A 60 -5.04 6.84 -11.00
CA ASN A 60 -5.67 6.58 -12.28
C ASN A 60 -4.61 6.61 -13.37
N PHE A 61 -4.45 5.53 -14.12
CA PHE A 61 -3.48 5.42 -15.18
C PHE A 61 -4.05 4.69 -16.39
N ALA A 62 -3.69 5.14 -17.60
CA ALA A 62 -4.18 4.60 -18.87
C ALA A 62 -5.72 4.52 -18.93
N GLY A 63 -6.40 5.54 -18.36
CA GLY A 63 -7.86 5.61 -18.29
C GLY A 63 -8.51 4.64 -17.28
N ARG A 64 -7.72 4.01 -16.39
CA ARG A 64 -8.20 3.05 -15.39
C ARG A 64 -8.09 3.62 -13.99
N ASP A 65 -9.19 3.62 -13.25
CA ASP A 65 -9.15 3.83 -11.80
C ASP A 65 -8.63 2.55 -11.13
N LEU A 66 -7.50 2.67 -10.42
CA LEU A 66 -6.85 1.53 -9.77
C LEU A 66 -7.35 1.30 -8.34
N VAL A 67 -8.07 2.27 -7.76
CA VAL A 67 -8.41 2.28 -6.34
C VAL A 67 -9.57 1.35 -6.03
N MET A 68 -9.52 0.69 -4.88
CA MET A 68 -10.58 -0.15 -4.36
C MET A 68 -11.96 0.55 -4.44
N LYS A 69 -13.02 -0.24 -4.57
CA LYS A 69 -14.37 0.27 -4.43
C LYS A 69 -14.68 0.50 -2.95
N THR A 70 -15.07 1.70 -2.60
CA THR A 70 -15.33 2.11 -1.21
C THR A 70 -16.50 3.09 -1.12
N THR A 71 -17.16 3.12 0.03
CA THR A 71 -18.16 4.14 0.38
C THR A 71 -17.52 5.44 0.89
N ILE A 72 -16.23 5.40 1.30
CA ILE A 72 -15.49 6.57 1.80
C ILE A 72 -14.85 7.30 0.62
N GLN A 73 -15.49 8.34 0.13
CA GLN A 73 -15.06 9.08 -1.06
C GLN A 73 -13.97 10.11 -0.77
N GLU A 74 -14.01 10.76 0.38
CA GLU A 74 -13.04 11.76 0.81
C GLU A 74 -12.33 11.33 2.09
N PRO A 75 -11.04 11.67 2.26
CA PRO A 75 -10.32 11.40 3.50
C PRO A 75 -10.89 12.25 4.63
N VAL A 76 -10.87 11.71 5.86
CA VAL A 76 -11.33 12.42 7.06
C VAL A 76 -10.13 12.60 7.99
N PRO A 77 -9.87 13.81 8.53
CA PRO A 77 -8.77 14.04 9.46
C PRO A 77 -9.11 13.57 10.87
N ASP A 78 -8.10 13.28 11.66
CA ASP A 78 -8.17 13.04 13.11
C ASP A 78 -9.16 11.95 13.56
N VAL A 79 -9.36 10.93 12.71
CA VAL A 79 -10.22 9.78 13.02
C VAL A 79 -9.42 8.47 13.05
N PRO A 80 -9.93 7.39 13.69
CA PRO A 80 -9.33 6.07 13.63
C PRO A 80 -9.16 5.58 12.19
N TYR A 81 -8.16 4.73 11.97
CA TYR A 81 -7.73 4.25 10.66
C TYR A 81 -8.89 3.80 9.75
N LEU A 82 -9.77 2.93 10.26
CA LEU A 82 -10.89 2.39 9.48
C LEU A 82 -12.00 3.41 9.14
N GLN A 83 -12.04 4.56 9.81
CA GLN A 83 -13.02 5.62 9.52
C GLN A 83 -12.57 6.55 8.37
N THR A 84 -11.36 6.38 7.89
CA THR A 84 -10.80 7.09 6.72
C THR A 84 -10.10 6.11 5.77
N TYR A 85 -10.63 4.88 5.65
CA TYR A 85 -10.06 3.82 4.84
C TYR A 85 -10.72 3.74 3.45
N GLY A 86 -10.23 4.56 2.51
CA GLY A 86 -10.78 4.62 1.14
C GLY A 86 -9.70 4.93 0.09
N GLY A 87 -8.43 4.94 0.49
CA GLY A 87 -7.29 5.27 -0.36
C GLY A 87 -6.63 4.08 -1.05
N PHE A 88 -5.77 4.38 -2.02
CA PHE A 88 -5.02 3.40 -2.79
C PHE A 88 -3.87 2.76 -2.00
N LEU A 89 -3.12 3.58 -1.24
CA LEU A 89 -1.95 3.10 -0.52
C LEU A 89 -1.81 3.78 0.84
N TYR A 90 -1.51 2.96 1.85
CA TYR A 90 -1.17 3.39 3.20
C TYR A 90 0.18 2.82 3.63
N HIS A 91 0.98 3.65 4.28
CA HIS A 91 2.13 3.18 5.06
C HIS A 91 1.63 2.77 6.44
N CYS A 92 1.89 1.54 6.84
CA CYS A 92 1.50 0.97 8.12
C CYS A 92 2.74 0.57 8.93
N GLY A 93 2.67 0.67 10.23
CA GLY A 93 3.79 0.39 11.17
C GLY A 93 3.93 1.55 12.15
N ILE A 94 5.03 1.85 12.75
CA ILE A 94 6.36 1.19 12.85
C ILE A 94 6.37 0.29 14.08
N GLY A 95 5.52 0.59 15.06
CA GLY A 95 5.47 -0.18 16.30
C GLY A 95 4.88 -1.58 16.14
N SER A 96 3.91 -1.72 15.25
CA SER A 96 3.21 -2.97 14.93
C SER A 96 2.53 -2.87 13.59
N ILE A 97 2.10 -4.01 13.02
CA ILE A 97 1.17 -4.09 11.91
C ILE A 97 0.08 -5.13 12.21
N GLY A 98 -1.08 -5.00 11.56
CA GLY A 98 -2.19 -5.93 11.72
C GLY A 98 -3.04 -5.63 12.95
N ASP A 99 -3.44 -6.68 13.65
CA ASP A 99 -4.39 -6.60 14.74
C ASP A 99 -3.94 -5.67 15.87
N PRO A 100 -4.85 -4.86 16.44
CA PRO A 100 -4.54 -3.96 17.54
C PRO A 100 -4.42 -4.72 18.86
N ASP A 101 -3.65 -4.15 19.80
CA ASP A 101 -3.62 -4.54 21.20
C ASP A 101 -3.75 -3.31 22.12
N ALA A 102 -3.60 -3.47 23.43
CA ALA A 102 -3.73 -2.36 24.39
C ALA A 102 -2.69 -1.23 24.17
N SER A 103 -1.57 -1.51 23.47
CA SER A 103 -0.44 -0.58 23.30
C SER A 103 -0.22 -0.18 21.82
N HIS A 104 -0.79 -0.93 20.89
CA HIS A 104 -0.59 -0.74 19.47
C HIS A 104 -1.93 -0.60 18.76
N PRO A 105 -2.18 0.52 18.05
CA PRO A 105 -3.39 0.68 17.25
C PRO A 105 -3.35 -0.25 16.03
N HIS A 106 -4.51 -0.45 15.41
CA HIS A 106 -4.65 -1.24 14.19
C HIS A 106 -3.70 -0.72 13.10
N HIS A 107 -2.87 -1.61 12.57
CA HIS A 107 -1.80 -1.31 11.60
C HIS A 107 -0.73 -0.31 12.09
N GLY A 108 -0.57 -0.12 13.40
CA GLY A 108 0.44 0.76 13.97
C GLY A 108 0.06 2.23 13.97
N GLU A 109 1.03 3.08 14.32
CA GLU A 109 0.81 4.51 14.58
C GLU A 109 0.87 5.41 13.35
N ILE A 110 1.42 4.95 12.21
CA ILE A 110 1.72 5.86 11.09
C ILE A 110 0.64 6.01 10.01
N PRO A 111 -0.40 5.17 9.85
CA PRO A 111 -1.31 5.26 8.70
C PRO A 111 -1.99 6.61 8.52
N ASN A 112 -2.41 7.26 9.60
CA ASN A 112 -3.13 8.55 9.58
C ASN A 112 -2.37 9.67 10.27
N ILE A 113 -1.09 9.43 10.64
CA ILE A 113 -0.33 10.40 11.43
C ILE A 113 -0.12 11.71 10.67
N ALA A 114 -0.18 12.82 11.41
CA ALA A 114 0.09 14.13 10.84
C ALA A 114 1.58 14.32 10.56
N TYR A 115 1.91 14.80 9.35
CA TYR A 115 3.27 15.17 8.96
C TYR A 115 3.46 16.68 9.10
N ASN A 116 4.56 17.08 9.76
CA ASN A 116 4.94 18.49 9.87
C ASN A 116 5.73 18.97 8.65
N THR A 117 6.39 18.07 7.94
CA THR A 117 7.22 18.38 6.78
C THR A 117 6.77 17.52 5.60
N ALA A 118 6.44 18.18 4.50
CA ALA A 118 6.21 17.56 3.21
C ALA A 118 6.85 18.39 2.10
N TYR A 119 7.18 17.75 0.98
CA TYR A 119 7.84 18.41 -0.14
C TYR A 119 7.41 17.83 -1.48
N LEU A 120 7.49 18.68 -2.51
CA LEU A 120 7.39 18.30 -3.92
C LEU A 120 8.77 18.43 -4.56
N LEU A 121 9.21 17.42 -5.29
CA LEU A 121 10.39 17.43 -6.14
C LEU A 121 10.01 17.37 -7.61
N GLY A 122 10.78 18.02 -8.46
CA GLY A 122 10.79 17.79 -9.89
C GLY A 122 12.25 17.66 -10.34
N GLY A 123 12.55 16.60 -11.05
CA GLY A 123 13.89 16.26 -11.49
C GLY A 123 13.91 15.41 -12.77
N GLU A 124 15.11 15.01 -13.14
CA GLU A 124 15.36 14.12 -14.27
C GLU A 124 16.50 13.17 -13.87
N ASP A 125 16.38 11.90 -14.18
CA ASP A 125 17.41 10.87 -13.98
C ASP A 125 17.49 9.98 -15.22
N GLU A 126 18.20 8.85 -15.13
CA GLU A 126 18.37 7.89 -16.24
C GLU A 126 17.05 7.28 -16.75
N ASN A 127 15.97 7.34 -15.95
CA ASN A 127 14.64 6.86 -16.33
C ASN A 127 13.74 7.97 -16.88
N GLY A 128 14.26 9.20 -16.94
CA GLY A 128 13.56 10.36 -17.50
C GLY A 128 13.12 11.38 -16.45
N ARG A 129 12.25 12.29 -16.90
CA ARG A 129 11.72 13.37 -16.06
C ARG A 129 10.69 12.83 -15.09
N TYR A 130 10.72 13.34 -13.84
CA TYR A 130 9.80 12.91 -12.80
C TYR A 130 9.34 14.05 -11.90
N MET A 131 8.19 13.83 -11.25
CA MET A 131 7.79 14.51 -10.02
C MET A 131 7.70 13.50 -8.89
N ALA A 132 8.08 13.93 -7.67
CA ALA A 132 7.96 13.11 -6.47
C ALA A 132 7.40 13.94 -5.31
N VAL A 133 6.59 13.31 -4.47
CA VAL A 133 6.08 13.89 -3.24
C VAL A 133 6.56 13.05 -2.07
N GLY A 134 7.13 13.69 -1.06
CA GLY A 134 7.57 13.00 0.14
C GLY A 134 7.27 13.80 1.41
N GLY A 135 7.40 13.12 2.52
CA GLY A 135 7.24 13.71 3.85
C GLY A 135 8.31 13.23 4.81
N ILE A 136 8.52 13.99 5.86
CA ILE A 136 9.39 13.62 6.97
C ILE A 136 8.53 13.61 8.23
N LEU A 137 8.48 12.46 8.88
CA LEU A 137 7.90 12.27 10.19
C LEU A 137 9.02 12.01 11.20
N ASP A 138 9.27 12.94 12.09
CA ASP A 138 10.06 12.69 13.29
C ASP A 138 9.11 12.26 14.41
N TYR A 139 9.06 10.95 14.68
CA TYR A 139 8.21 10.38 15.72
C TYR A 139 8.98 10.25 17.03
N ASP A 140 8.47 10.87 18.09
CA ASP A 140 9.14 10.93 19.37
C ASP A 140 8.14 10.70 20.51
N ILE A 141 8.34 9.62 21.29
CA ILE A 141 7.73 9.43 22.59
C ILE A 141 8.84 9.49 23.62
N ALA A 142 8.80 10.49 24.50
CA ALA A 142 9.83 10.75 25.49
C ALA A 142 10.21 9.46 26.25
N PHE A 143 11.51 9.13 26.25
CA PHE A 143 12.14 7.96 26.88
C PHE A 143 11.77 6.58 26.26
N VAL A 144 10.77 6.50 25.37
CA VAL A 144 10.22 5.24 24.87
C VAL A 144 10.64 4.94 23.44
N LYS A 145 10.27 5.81 22.48
CA LYS A 145 10.45 5.55 21.04
C LYS A 145 10.90 6.82 20.33
N LYS A 146 11.86 6.70 19.41
CA LYS A 146 12.29 7.80 18.56
C LYS A 146 12.82 7.29 17.24
N TYR A 147 12.16 7.66 16.15
CA TYR A 147 12.58 7.33 14.80
C TYR A 147 12.19 8.44 13.82
N ARG A 148 12.81 8.43 12.65
CA ARG A 148 12.35 9.17 11.47
C ARG A 148 11.79 8.18 10.47
N PHE A 149 10.62 8.51 9.93
CA PHE A 149 10.01 7.81 8.80
C PHE A 149 9.87 8.78 7.63
N GLN A 150 10.39 8.40 6.47
CA GLN A 150 10.48 9.29 5.32
C GLN A 150 10.09 8.55 4.04
N PRO A 151 8.80 8.53 3.69
CA PRO A 151 8.32 8.01 2.41
C PRO A 151 8.44 9.07 1.32
N GLU A 152 8.68 8.61 0.07
CA GLU A 152 8.62 9.41 -1.14
C GLU A 152 7.91 8.60 -2.24
N CYS A 153 6.91 9.18 -2.88
CA CYS A 153 6.24 8.61 -4.04
C CYS A 153 6.64 9.37 -5.31
N ARG A 154 7.24 8.67 -6.27
CA ARG A 154 7.73 9.21 -7.54
C ARG A 154 6.92 8.67 -8.71
N LEU A 155 6.59 9.57 -9.64
CA LEU A 155 5.98 9.27 -10.93
C LEU A 155 6.83 9.87 -12.05
N TYR A 156 7.09 9.09 -13.10
CA TYR A 156 7.77 9.56 -14.32
C TYR A 156 6.79 10.14 -15.34
N GLU A 157 7.28 11.02 -16.21
CA GLU A 157 6.47 11.80 -17.17
C GLU A 157 5.58 10.93 -18.08
N ASP A 158 6.07 9.76 -18.50
CA ASP A 158 5.32 8.83 -19.36
C ASP A 158 4.99 7.51 -18.63
N GLY A 159 5.19 7.49 -17.28
CA GLY A 159 5.03 6.31 -16.46
C GLY A 159 3.59 6.08 -15.99
N THR A 160 3.28 4.82 -15.72
CA THR A 160 2.01 4.37 -15.13
C THR A 160 2.24 3.56 -13.85
N VAL A 161 3.50 3.51 -13.39
CA VAL A 161 3.93 2.83 -12.17
C VAL A 161 4.53 3.84 -11.21
N LEU A 162 4.03 3.87 -10.00
CA LEU A 162 4.55 4.65 -8.88
C LEU A 162 5.76 3.92 -8.29
N LYS A 163 6.86 4.65 -8.07
CA LYS A 163 7.99 4.18 -7.27
C LYS A 163 7.87 4.76 -5.87
N ILE A 164 7.71 3.90 -4.89
CA ILE A 164 7.54 4.24 -3.49
C ILE A 164 8.85 3.92 -2.77
N HIS A 165 9.62 4.95 -2.46
CA HIS A 165 10.81 4.86 -1.62
C HIS A 165 10.41 5.01 -0.16
N VAL A 166 10.97 4.18 0.72
CA VAL A 166 10.77 4.27 2.17
C VAL A 166 12.12 4.27 2.85
N GLU A 167 12.31 5.26 3.74
CA GLU A 167 13.46 5.30 4.65
C GLU A 167 12.97 5.31 6.11
N ILE A 168 13.56 4.45 6.95
CA ILE A 168 13.33 4.39 8.38
C ILE A 168 14.66 4.56 9.11
N GLU A 169 14.82 5.62 9.89
CA GLU A 169 16.03 5.89 10.67
C GLU A 169 15.75 5.74 12.17
N ASN A 170 16.51 4.89 12.84
CA ASN A 170 16.50 4.82 14.30
C ASN A 170 17.27 6.00 14.90
N LYS A 171 16.56 6.93 15.53
CA LYS A 171 17.16 8.11 16.17
C LYS A 171 17.70 7.85 17.58
N ARG A 172 17.52 6.62 18.12
CA ARG A 172 17.98 6.24 19.47
C ARG A 172 19.43 5.76 19.50
N ASN A 173 19.98 5.67 20.69
CA ASN A 173 21.26 5.01 20.98
C ASN A 173 21.08 3.53 21.44
N SER A 174 19.86 2.98 21.28
CA SER A 174 19.48 1.59 21.51
C SER A 174 18.78 1.03 20.28
N PRO A 175 18.72 -0.30 20.08
CA PRO A 175 17.96 -0.88 18.98
C PRO A 175 16.49 -0.45 18.98
N LEU A 176 15.92 -0.31 17.79
CA LEU A 176 14.51 -0.03 17.54
C LEU A 176 13.85 -1.31 17.01
N GLU A 177 12.87 -1.85 17.72
CA GLU A 177 11.95 -2.84 17.14
C GLU A 177 11.04 -2.14 16.12
N TYR A 178 10.88 -2.76 14.95
CA TYR A 178 10.01 -2.21 13.91
C TYR A 178 9.26 -3.30 13.14
N ALA A 179 8.11 -2.93 12.66
CA ALA A 179 7.33 -3.63 11.64
C ALA A 179 6.85 -2.62 10.59
N TYR A 180 6.73 -3.05 9.34
CA TYR A 180 6.23 -2.23 8.25
C TYR A 180 5.35 -3.06 7.31
N LEU A 181 4.29 -2.44 6.82
CA LEU A 181 3.40 -2.96 5.79
C LEU A 181 3.06 -1.84 4.80
N CYS A 182 3.20 -2.11 3.52
CA CYS A 182 2.67 -1.27 2.46
C CYS A 182 1.28 -1.77 2.06
N HIS A 183 0.23 -1.11 2.52
CA HIS A 183 -1.15 -1.53 2.29
C HIS A 183 -1.67 -0.94 0.97
N ILE A 184 -1.72 -1.75 -0.09
CA ILE A 184 -2.06 -1.33 -1.46
C ILE A 184 -3.40 -1.94 -1.86
N ASN A 185 -4.39 -1.09 -2.14
CA ASN A 185 -5.79 -1.44 -2.31
C ASN A 185 -6.24 -1.26 -3.77
N PHE A 186 -5.97 -2.24 -4.61
CA PHE A 186 -6.48 -2.23 -5.97
C PHE A 186 -7.97 -2.52 -6.06
N ALA A 187 -8.61 -2.01 -7.11
CA ALA A 187 -9.92 -2.49 -7.53
C ALA A 187 -9.81 -3.94 -8.07
N PRO A 188 -10.72 -4.84 -7.71
CA PRO A 188 -10.79 -6.15 -8.35
C PRO A 188 -11.29 -6.03 -9.80
N ILE A 189 -10.59 -6.66 -10.74
CA ILE A 189 -10.97 -6.74 -12.16
C ILE A 189 -11.50 -8.14 -12.44
N GLY A 190 -12.81 -8.28 -12.66
CA GLY A 190 -13.44 -9.58 -12.92
C GLY A 190 -12.83 -10.30 -14.12
N GLY A 191 -12.53 -11.59 -13.97
CA GLY A 191 -11.88 -12.40 -14.99
C GLY A 191 -10.36 -12.26 -15.07
N ALA A 192 -9.76 -11.29 -14.39
CA ALA A 192 -8.31 -11.14 -14.35
C ALA A 192 -7.65 -12.33 -13.63
N ARG A 193 -6.42 -12.65 -14.02
CA ARG A 193 -5.63 -13.71 -13.40
C ARG A 193 -4.59 -13.13 -12.44
N LEU A 194 -4.52 -13.67 -11.24
CA LEU A 194 -3.44 -13.36 -10.30
C LEU A 194 -2.20 -14.16 -10.70
N LEU A 195 -1.14 -13.47 -11.11
CA LEU A 195 0.15 -14.05 -11.45
C LEU A 195 1.19 -13.54 -10.44
N TYR A 196 1.99 -14.45 -9.87
CA TYR A 196 2.95 -14.14 -8.83
C TYR A 196 4.06 -15.19 -8.76
N ASN A 197 5.24 -14.83 -8.24
CA ASN A 197 6.35 -15.74 -7.97
C ASN A 197 6.46 -16.14 -6.48
N ALA A 198 5.37 -16.06 -5.74
CA ALA A 198 5.35 -16.58 -4.37
C ALA A 198 5.48 -18.11 -4.36
N LYS A 199 6.32 -18.59 -3.44
CA LYS A 199 6.59 -20.02 -3.26
C LYS A 199 5.62 -20.68 -2.30
N LEU A 200 5.24 -19.97 -1.25
CA LEU A 200 4.38 -20.46 -0.19
C LEU A 200 3.25 -19.45 0.06
N ALA A 201 2.07 -19.98 0.27
CA ALA A 201 0.94 -19.22 0.79
C ALA A 201 0.36 -19.96 2.00
N LYS A 202 0.05 -19.18 3.06
CA LYS A 202 -0.59 -19.66 4.28
C LYS A 202 -1.91 -18.92 4.45
N VAL A 203 -3.01 -19.64 4.43
CA VAL A 203 -4.34 -19.08 4.67
C VAL A 203 -4.53 -18.85 6.18
N HIS A 204 -4.96 -17.66 6.57
CA HIS A 204 -5.35 -17.36 7.95
C HIS A 204 -6.86 -17.59 8.09
N LYS A 205 -7.24 -18.65 8.82
CA LYS A 205 -8.63 -19.05 9.01
C LYS A 205 -9.27 -18.26 10.15
N ILE A 206 -9.43 -16.96 9.93
CA ILE A 206 -10.09 -16.06 10.88
C ILE A 206 -11.52 -15.83 10.37
N VAL A 207 -12.50 -16.21 11.19
CA VAL A 207 -13.92 -15.96 10.91
C VAL A 207 -14.40 -14.94 11.92
N PRO A 208 -14.84 -13.75 11.47
CA PRO A 208 -15.35 -12.72 12.35
C PRO A 208 -16.66 -13.16 13.06
N ASP A 209 -16.86 -12.65 14.26
CA ASP A 209 -18.12 -12.83 14.98
C ASP A 209 -19.29 -12.10 14.29
N GLY A 210 -20.48 -12.63 14.50
CA GLY A 210 -21.74 -11.98 14.04
C GLY A 210 -22.21 -12.36 12.63
N LEU A 211 -21.46 -13.22 11.92
CA LEU A 211 -21.92 -13.77 10.64
C LEU A 211 -23.04 -14.80 10.84
N SER A 212 -23.93 -14.96 9.86
CA SER A 212 -24.90 -16.06 9.86
C SER A 212 -24.19 -17.43 9.77
N ALA A 213 -24.86 -18.49 10.22
CA ALA A 213 -24.29 -19.84 10.13
C ALA A 213 -23.99 -20.27 8.69
N GLU A 214 -24.84 -19.88 7.72
CA GLU A 214 -24.65 -20.14 6.30
C GLU A 214 -23.41 -19.39 5.77
N HIS A 215 -23.26 -18.11 6.10
CA HIS A 215 -22.12 -17.28 5.70
C HIS A 215 -20.82 -17.81 6.31
N THR A 216 -20.82 -18.13 7.62
CA THR A 216 -19.70 -18.76 8.31
C THR A 216 -19.24 -20.05 7.60
N ALA A 217 -20.21 -20.91 7.23
CA ALA A 217 -19.91 -22.15 6.53
C ALA A 217 -19.32 -21.92 5.14
N ALA A 218 -19.84 -20.94 4.37
CA ALA A 218 -19.35 -20.59 3.05
C ALA A 218 -17.91 -20.05 3.12
N LEU A 219 -17.64 -19.09 4.05
CA LEU A 219 -16.33 -18.49 4.24
C LEU A 219 -15.30 -19.53 4.70
N SER A 220 -15.64 -20.34 5.71
CA SER A 220 -14.76 -21.41 6.22
C SER A 220 -14.48 -22.47 5.16
N GLY A 221 -15.50 -22.87 4.41
CA GLY A 221 -15.36 -23.82 3.31
C GLY A 221 -14.44 -23.31 2.19
N TYR A 222 -14.53 -22.02 1.87
CA TYR A 222 -13.65 -21.39 0.89
C TYR A 222 -12.19 -21.27 1.41
N MET A 223 -11.98 -20.90 2.68
CA MET A 223 -10.64 -20.89 3.28
C MET A 223 -10.01 -22.29 3.31
N ASP A 224 -10.79 -23.34 3.62
CA ASP A 224 -10.35 -24.74 3.56
C ASP A 224 -9.99 -25.18 2.14
N ALA A 225 -10.71 -24.70 1.15
CA ALA A 225 -10.43 -24.99 -0.25
C ALA A 225 -9.14 -24.27 -0.72
N LEU A 226 -8.96 -22.99 -0.36
CA LEU A 226 -7.74 -22.23 -0.63
C LEU A 226 -6.49 -22.85 0.03
N GLU A 227 -6.61 -23.36 1.26
CA GLU A 227 -5.49 -24.03 1.92
C GLU A 227 -5.05 -25.30 1.21
N ARG A 228 -6.00 -26.02 0.61
CA ARG A 228 -5.71 -27.20 -0.21
C ARG A 228 -5.16 -26.87 -1.59
N ASP A 229 -5.67 -25.80 -2.20
CA ASP A 229 -5.28 -25.35 -3.54
C ASP A 229 -5.47 -23.82 -3.68
N MET A 230 -4.37 -23.08 -3.55
CA MET A 230 -4.39 -21.61 -3.71
C MET A 230 -4.81 -21.17 -5.11
N SER A 231 -4.66 -22.01 -6.12
CA SER A 231 -4.95 -21.65 -7.52
C SER A 231 -6.44 -21.40 -7.79
N ILE A 232 -7.34 -21.89 -6.95
CA ILE A 232 -8.79 -21.60 -7.06
C ILE A 232 -9.09 -20.11 -6.83
N GLY A 233 -8.17 -19.39 -6.15
CA GLY A 233 -8.23 -17.94 -5.94
C GLY A 233 -7.58 -17.11 -7.06
N ASP A 234 -6.91 -17.73 -8.02
CA ASP A 234 -6.10 -17.03 -9.02
C ASP A 234 -6.90 -16.40 -10.17
N THR A 235 -8.20 -16.69 -10.30
CA THR A 235 -9.08 -15.98 -11.24
C THR A 235 -10.06 -15.12 -10.45
N VAL A 236 -9.99 -13.80 -10.61
CA VAL A 236 -10.81 -12.83 -9.87
C VAL A 236 -12.29 -12.98 -10.24
N GLY A 237 -13.15 -13.22 -9.25
CA GLY A 237 -14.59 -13.37 -9.45
C GLY A 237 -15.02 -14.73 -10.02
N ALA A 238 -14.19 -15.77 -9.92
CA ALA A 238 -14.57 -17.12 -10.29
C ALA A 238 -15.73 -17.63 -9.40
N PRO A 239 -16.60 -18.52 -9.92
CA PRO A 239 -17.68 -19.10 -9.14
C PRO A 239 -17.17 -19.81 -7.88
N GLY A 240 -17.92 -19.71 -6.78
CA GLY A 240 -17.62 -20.36 -5.50
C GLY A 240 -16.61 -19.64 -4.61
N GLN A 241 -16.09 -18.48 -5.03
CA GLN A 241 -15.24 -17.62 -4.18
C GLN A 241 -16.10 -16.88 -3.14
N CYS A 242 -15.61 -16.85 -1.91
CA CYS A 242 -16.20 -16.11 -0.79
C CYS A 242 -15.13 -15.20 -0.16
N TYR A 243 -15.30 -13.87 -0.28
CA TYR A 243 -14.39 -12.84 0.24
C TYR A 243 -15.10 -11.87 1.19
N ASP A 244 -16.26 -12.27 1.71
CA ASP A 244 -17.04 -11.47 2.62
C ASP A 244 -16.94 -12.04 4.06
N PRO A 245 -16.43 -11.25 5.03
CA PRO A 245 -15.95 -9.88 4.86
C PRO A 245 -14.53 -9.79 4.27
N GLU A 246 -13.68 -10.83 4.43
CA GLU A 246 -12.31 -10.82 3.94
C GLU A 246 -11.66 -12.20 3.94
N ILE A 247 -10.60 -12.32 3.14
CA ILE A 247 -9.64 -13.43 3.18
C ILE A 247 -8.24 -12.86 3.33
N CYS A 248 -7.48 -13.40 4.29
CA CYS A 248 -6.09 -13.05 4.51
C CYS A 248 -5.18 -14.28 4.29
N CYS A 249 -4.10 -14.07 3.53
CA CYS A 249 -3.06 -15.08 3.36
C CYS A 249 -1.67 -14.44 3.52
N THR A 250 -0.75 -15.13 4.19
CA THR A 250 0.68 -14.79 4.13
C THR A 250 1.26 -15.39 2.86
N MET A 251 1.99 -14.59 2.10
CA MET A 251 2.69 -14.99 0.87
C MET A 251 4.20 -14.85 1.11
N LEU A 252 4.98 -15.87 0.75
CA LEU A 252 6.45 -15.85 0.77
C LEU A 252 6.97 -15.96 -0.66
N TYR A 253 7.80 -15.00 -1.05
CA TYR A 253 8.33 -14.88 -2.41
C TYR A 253 9.74 -15.48 -2.55
N GLU A 254 10.06 -15.95 -3.74
CA GLU A 254 11.42 -16.40 -4.10
C GLU A 254 12.19 -15.31 -4.84
N GLY A 255 13.54 -15.41 -4.75
CA GLY A 255 14.46 -14.51 -5.42
C GLY A 255 14.58 -13.16 -4.70
N GLU A 256 15.24 -12.21 -5.37
CA GLU A 256 15.52 -10.89 -4.80
C GLU A 256 14.29 -9.96 -4.80
N ARG A 257 13.33 -10.23 -5.69
CA ARG A 257 12.10 -9.42 -5.81
C ARG A 257 10.83 -10.27 -5.91
N GLY A 258 9.84 -9.89 -5.14
CA GLY A 258 8.46 -10.33 -5.30
C GLY A 258 7.79 -9.59 -6.46
N TYR A 259 7.08 -10.33 -7.31
CA TYR A 259 6.25 -9.80 -8.39
C TYR A 259 4.84 -10.35 -8.25
N THR A 260 3.85 -9.46 -8.30
CA THR A 260 2.44 -9.85 -8.33
C THR A 260 1.69 -8.98 -9.32
N MET A 261 0.83 -9.61 -10.11
CA MET A 261 -0.02 -8.95 -11.10
C MET A 261 -1.46 -9.43 -10.99
N GLN A 262 -2.40 -8.52 -11.15
CA GLN A 262 -3.76 -8.80 -11.59
C GLN A 262 -3.79 -8.61 -13.11
N TYR A 263 -3.48 -9.69 -13.85
CA TYR A 263 -3.28 -9.70 -15.30
C TYR A 263 -4.60 -9.79 -16.04
N VAL A 264 -4.83 -8.86 -16.93
CA VAL A 264 -5.98 -8.79 -17.84
C VAL A 264 -5.51 -9.14 -19.24
N GLU A 265 -6.04 -10.22 -19.80
CA GLU A 265 -5.61 -10.72 -21.10
C GLU A 265 -5.81 -9.68 -22.19
N ASN A 266 -4.80 -9.49 -23.04
CA ASN A 266 -4.75 -8.51 -24.13
C ASN A 266 -4.83 -7.02 -23.72
N GLU A 267 -4.74 -6.70 -22.41
CA GLU A 267 -4.86 -5.31 -21.95
C GLU A 267 -3.64 -4.84 -21.13
N GLY A 268 -3.20 -5.66 -20.18
CA GLY A 268 -2.11 -5.31 -19.26
C GLY A 268 -2.36 -5.83 -17.85
N ALA A 269 -1.81 -5.17 -16.82
CA ALA A 269 -1.95 -5.66 -15.45
C ALA A 269 -1.87 -4.55 -14.39
N CYS A 270 -2.68 -4.67 -13.33
CA CYS A 270 -2.28 -4.08 -12.04
C CYS A 270 -1.03 -4.80 -11.53
N TYR A 271 -0.10 -4.06 -10.98
CA TYR A 271 1.24 -4.54 -10.69
C TYR A 271 1.75 -4.06 -9.34
N VAL A 272 2.43 -4.96 -8.63
CA VAL A 272 3.25 -4.63 -7.46
C VAL A 272 4.56 -5.42 -7.53
N SER A 273 5.66 -4.76 -7.17
CA SER A 273 6.95 -5.41 -6.96
C SER A 273 7.62 -4.86 -5.71
N HIS A 274 8.34 -5.72 -4.98
CA HIS A 274 9.01 -5.36 -3.73
C HIS A 274 10.31 -6.17 -3.53
N PRO A 275 11.30 -5.66 -2.79
CA PRO A 275 12.49 -6.41 -2.42
C PRO A 275 12.15 -7.41 -1.32
N THR A 276 12.58 -8.66 -1.48
CA THR A 276 12.26 -9.74 -0.54
C THR A 276 13.18 -9.77 0.69
N ALA A 277 14.35 -9.15 0.60
CA ALA A 277 15.29 -9.07 1.72
C ALA A 277 14.76 -8.17 2.85
N GLU A 278 14.30 -6.96 2.49
CA GLU A 278 13.74 -5.98 3.42
C GLU A 278 12.29 -6.30 3.80
N LEU A 279 11.53 -6.83 2.85
CA LEU A 279 10.10 -7.16 2.99
C LEU A 279 9.88 -8.65 2.69
N PRO A 280 10.33 -9.55 3.60
CA PRO A 280 10.31 -11.00 3.37
C PRO A 280 8.92 -11.62 3.40
N TYR A 281 7.94 -10.90 3.94
CA TYR A 281 6.53 -11.29 3.97
C TYR A 281 5.73 -10.42 3.00
N ALA A 282 4.61 -10.95 2.56
CA ALA A 282 3.56 -10.16 1.94
C ALA A 282 2.20 -10.74 2.34
N ILE A 283 1.24 -9.87 2.49
CA ILE A 283 -0.12 -10.26 2.84
C ILE A 283 -0.98 -10.15 1.58
N ARG A 284 -1.69 -11.21 1.23
CA ARG A 284 -2.81 -11.11 0.28
C ARG A 284 -4.06 -10.89 1.11
N TRP A 285 -4.66 -9.76 0.94
CA TRP A 285 -5.90 -9.37 1.60
C TRP A 285 -6.96 -9.04 0.56
N ILE A 286 -8.01 -9.82 0.52
CA ILE A 286 -9.11 -9.62 -0.42
C ILE A 286 -10.39 -9.47 0.40
N SER A 287 -11.09 -8.37 0.20
CA SER A 287 -12.38 -8.09 0.82
C SER A 287 -13.40 -7.76 -0.27
N ARG A 288 -14.60 -8.33 -0.17
CA ARG A 288 -15.69 -8.06 -1.08
C ARG A 288 -17.02 -8.22 -0.37
N THR A 289 -17.59 -7.10 -0.02
CA THR A 289 -18.95 -6.99 0.54
C THR A 289 -19.92 -6.48 -0.53
N ASP A 290 -21.17 -6.25 -0.16
CA ASP A 290 -22.18 -5.66 -1.06
C ASP A 290 -21.82 -4.25 -1.52
N SER A 291 -21.11 -3.48 -0.71
CA SER A 291 -20.83 -2.06 -0.92
C SER A 291 -19.38 -1.76 -1.29
N GLU A 292 -18.45 -2.61 -0.88
CA GLU A 292 -17.00 -2.35 -0.97
C GLU A 292 -16.27 -3.55 -1.56
N ALA A 293 -15.18 -3.29 -2.26
CA ALA A 293 -14.35 -4.36 -2.80
C ALA A 293 -12.89 -3.91 -2.93
N SER A 294 -11.98 -4.64 -2.31
CA SER A 294 -10.55 -4.44 -2.40
C SER A 294 -9.82 -5.71 -2.85
N MET A 295 -8.87 -5.54 -3.74
CA MET A 295 -7.92 -6.55 -4.16
C MET A 295 -6.54 -6.15 -3.64
N GLY A 296 -6.30 -6.36 -2.37
CA GLY A 296 -4.95 -6.34 -1.80
C GLY A 296 -4.19 -7.59 -2.23
N MET A 297 -3.92 -7.69 -3.54
CA MET A 297 -3.31 -8.90 -4.15
C MET A 297 -1.94 -9.22 -3.55
N VAL A 298 -1.24 -8.20 -3.07
CA VAL A 298 0.00 -8.29 -2.31
C VAL A 298 0.23 -6.99 -1.54
N LEU A 299 0.45 -7.11 -0.24
CA LEU A 299 0.80 -6.03 0.68
C LEU A 299 2.18 -6.37 1.25
N PRO A 300 3.28 -5.81 0.69
CA PRO A 300 4.64 -6.10 1.13
C PRO A 300 4.85 -5.73 2.60
N ALA A 301 5.45 -6.63 3.38
CA ALA A 301 5.56 -6.49 4.82
C ALA A 301 6.86 -7.06 5.40
N THR A 302 7.22 -6.62 6.60
CA THR A 302 8.36 -7.14 7.37
C THR A 302 8.01 -8.35 8.21
N CYS A 303 6.73 -8.56 8.52
CA CYS A 303 6.18 -9.68 9.32
C CYS A 303 4.74 -10.00 8.90
N GLU A 304 4.15 -11.05 9.47
CA GLU A 304 2.72 -11.37 9.32
C GLU A 304 1.85 -10.32 10.03
N HIS A 305 0.58 -10.19 9.62
CA HIS A 305 -0.35 -9.13 10.04
C HIS A 305 -1.14 -9.43 11.33
N LEU A 306 -0.70 -10.40 12.12
CA LEU A 306 -1.43 -10.87 13.31
C LEU A 306 -1.08 -10.11 14.60
N GLY A 307 -0.61 -8.87 14.48
CA GLY A 307 -0.32 -7.99 15.60
C GLY A 307 1.07 -8.20 16.23
N TYR A 308 1.39 -7.31 17.18
CA TYR A 308 2.72 -7.24 17.80
C TYR A 308 3.10 -8.52 18.54
N ASP A 309 2.21 -9.02 19.41
CA ASP A 309 2.50 -10.18 20.25
C ASP A 309 2.80 -11.44 19.42
N TYR A 310 2.02 -11.65 18.35
CA TYR A 310 2.26 -12.74 17.41
C TYR A 310 3.62 -12.59 16.71
N ALA A 311 3.91 -11.43 16.16
CA ALA A 311 5.16 -11.17 15.45
C ALA A 311 6.37 -11.33 16.40
N LYS A 312 6.24 -10.87 17.64
CA LYS A 312 7.27 -11.02 18.70
C LYS A 312 7.50 -12.48 19.08
N ALA A 313 6.43 -13.23 19.35
CA ALA A 313 6.50 -14.64 19.74
C ALA A 313 7.10 -15.52 18.64
N ASN A 314 6.91 -15.15 17.37
CA ASN A 314 7.43 -15.89 16.22
C ASN A 314 8.77 -15.35 15.67
N GLY A 315 9.43 -14.43 16.39
CA GLY A 315 10.74 -13.87 15.99
C GLY A 315 10.69 -13.04 14.68
N GLN A 316 9.54 -12.50 14.32
CA GLN A 316 9.33 -11.76 13.10
C GLN A 316 9.55 -10.25 13.28
N MET A 317 9.50 -9.72 14.51
CA MET A 317 9.85 -8.33 14.77
C MET A 317 11.30 -8.06 14.39
N LYS A 318 11.51 -7.03 13.58
CA LYS A 318 12.84 -6.64 13.12
C LYS A 318 13.51 -5.69 14.10
N LEU A 319 14.84 -5.68 14.10
CA LEU A 319 15.63 -4.78 14.92
C LEU A 319 16.48 -3.87 14.02
N LEU A 320 16.26 -2.57 14.11
CA LEU A 320 17.12 -1.58 13.49
C LEU A 320 18.17 -1.13 14.51
N PRO A 321 19.49 -1.28 14.23
CA PRO A 321 20.54 -0.95 15.20
C PRO A 321 20.51 0.52 15.59
N PRO A 322 21.17 0.91 16.71
CA PRO A 322 21.30 2.30 17.10
C PRO A 322 21.80 3.18 15.95
N LYS A 323 21.08 4.28 15.64
CA LYS A 323 21.38 5.19 14.53
C LYS A 323 21.39 4.54 13.13
N GLY A 324 20.93 3.31 13.04
CA GLY A 324 20.83 2.59 11.77
C GLY A 324 19.69 3.14 10.91
N THR A 325 19.83 2.95 9.59
CA THR A 325 18.84 3.30 8.58
C THR A 325 18.47 2.07 7.76
N LEU A 326 17.20 1.92 7.44
CA LEU A 326 16.67 0.95 6.49
C LEU A 326 16.07 1.71 5.33
N CYS A 327 16.39 1.29 4.09
CA CYS A 327 15.79 1.83 2.87
C CYS A 327 15.32 0.71 1.98
N PHE A 328 14.20 0.91 1.27
CA PHE A 328 13.72 0.00 0.23
C PHE A 328 12.77 0.71 -0.74
N ASP A 329 12.58 0.09 -1.92
CA ASP A 329 11.72 0.60 -2.97
C ASP A 329 10.63 -0.41 -3.34
N ILE A 330 9.37 0.04 -3.37
CA ILE A 330 8.20 -0.71 -3.83
C ILE A 330 7.71 -0.07 -5.12
N GLU A 331 7.22 -0.88 -6.05
CA GLU A 331 6.57 -0.40 -7.26
C GLU A 331 5.10 -0.81 -7.26
N ALA A 332 4.19 0.10 -7.62
CA ALA A 332 2.76 -0.18 -7.73
C ALA A 332 2.13 0.66 -8.84
N GLY A 333 1.26 0.06 -9.67
CA GLY A 333 0.59 0.80 -10.74
C GLY A 333 -0.04 -0.11 -11.80
N TRP A 334 -0.06 0.38 -13.03
CA TRP A 334 -0.55 -0.33 -14.20
C TRP A 334 0.57 -0.59 -15.20
N LEU A 335 0.68 -1.80 -15.70
CA LEU A 335 1.56 -2.18 -16.80
C LEU A 335 0.73 -2.32 -18.08
N ASN A 336 1.21 -1.78 -19.20
CA ASN A 336 0.67 -2.13 -20.50
C ASN A 336 0.98 -3.60 -20.84
N LEU A 337 0.38 -4.13 -21.90
CA LEU A 337 0.52 -5.54 -22.25
C LEU A 337 1.99 -5.98 -22.42
N ALA A 338 2.80 -5.21 -23.13
CA ALA A 338 4.21 -5.55 -23.35
C ALA A 338 5.01 -5.61 -22.04
N GLN A 339 4.79 -4.63 -21.14
CA GLN A 339 5.41 -4.60 -19.82
C GLN A 339 4.93 -5.76 -18.93
N ALA A 340 3.63 -6.07 -18.97
CA ALA A 340 3.04 -7.17 -18.22
C ALA A 340 3.60 -8.53 -18.68
N ASP A 341 3.78 -8.72 -19.99
CA ASP A 341 4.38 -9.93 -20.55
C ASP A 341 5.86 -10.10 -20.15
N GLU A 342 6.61 -9.01 -20.04
CA GLU A 342 7.98 -9.07 -19.50
C GLU A 342 8.01 -9.48 -18.03
N VAL A 343 7.08 -8.97 -17.21
CA VAL A 343 6.97 -9.39 -15.80
C VAL A 343 6.49 -10.83 -15.70
N LYS A 344 5.56 -11.27 -16.58
CA LYS A 344 5.09 -12.65 -16.65
C LYS A 344 6.24 -13.63 -16.88
N LYS A 345 7.20 -13.30 -17.75
CA LYS A 345 8.43 -14.09 -17.96
C LYS A 345 9.28 -14.17 -16.67
N LYS A 346 9.42 -13.06 -15.92
CA LYS A 346 10.14 -13.03 -14.63
C LYS A 346 9.46 -13.89 -13.56
N ILE A 347 8.13 -13.99 -13.60
CA ILE A 347 7.34 -14.87 -12.71
C ILE A 347 7.48 -16.36 -13.10
N GLY A 348 7.91 -16.67 -14.32
CA GLY A 348 8.02 -18.03 -14.84
C GLY A 348 6.67 -18.62 -15.30
N LYS A 349 5.77 -17.81 -15.78
CA LYS A 349 4.40 -18.15 -16.23
C LYS A 349 4.21 -17.89 -17.73
#